data_94cc7ad9a86ff8a5b7360c76c88b8dc2
#
_entry.id   94cc7ad9a86ff8a5b7360c76c88b8dc2
#
_cell.length_a   1.000
_cell.length_b   1.000
_cell.length_c   1.000
_cell.angle_alpha   90.00
_cell.angle_beta   90.00
_cell.angle_gamma   90.00
#
_symmetry.space_group_name_H-M   'P 1'
#
loop_
_entity.id
_entity.type
_entity.pdbx_description
1 polymer ?
#
loop_
_entity_poly.entity_id
_entity_poly.type
_entity_poly.pdbx_seq_one_letter_code
_entity_poly.pdbx_strand_id
1 'polypeptide(L)'
;MKRPVREGCLVTHDERTFRVVGISPDGSVALQNLELNNSFSVPFTEVALLEVDNERKNYIDERRLAWLEQSKSNPKEMQVAMRRAEGIERYRSGKLARAALLLEIEVSEATLTRLLRRYDPELGAVSLMRNVRGRKAATRMLSDLHEQIIDDGIARYLKQTKKLSTFSELYEYIESKCEVSGLKPPSANTLKKRLDAFGERAAYSLRHGREQMLQKFVMKPGSVDVETILSMVQIDHTRVDVIITDAKGLPLMRPWLTVVIDLKSRIVLGYYLALHAPSAVSVAMALLSACYPKTEQPLMMGGGQGTMHRYWGTPAAVGADNAAEFTSDAFEATLNYYRIDLLLRPIGKKHYGGHVERLIGTLMGKAHMLPGTTYSNVLTKAEYDSAKESALTYKQLCRWFADQVAIYHGRAHEGLRRKTPSEVWDEEMAKLGQNYVPPVPGDFRTFLLDFFPSISRTVQTKGVEFNGEFYVSLVVRKLVGQRLVFKYNPLNLGKIWLRLDGKYYDIPYADVTKEPISMSEYVARTKSGRRRRGELASPDLHKLRLQSLDDVDNAVKETKRIRQSNAKKSQISQSMQSIEKDLPADTDLKPLASDQTRKKLDWKG
;
A
#
# COMPACT_ATOMS: atom_id res chain seq x y z
N MET A 1 -33.40 -30.36 -18.22
CA MET A 1 -32.99 -31.00 -16.95
C MET A 1 -32.72 -29.86 -15.98
N LYS A 2 -33.51 -29.73 -14.91
CA LYS A 2 -33.26 -28.72 -13.86
C LYS A 2 -31.97 -29.14 -13.12
N ARG A 3 -30.96 -28.26 -13.08
CA ARG A 3 -29.75 -28.53 -12.28
C ARG A 3 -30.12 -28.62 -10.80
N PRO A 4 -29.51 -29.53 -10.02
CA PRO A 4 -29.80 -29.62 -8.60
C PRO A 4 -29.23 -28.40 -7.87
N VAL A 5 -30.01 -27.85 -6.94
CA VAL A 5 -29.54 -26.86 -5.98
C VAL A 5 -28.39 -27.47 -5.19
N ARG A 6 -27.28 -26.73 -5.00
CA ARG A 6 -26.10 -27.17 -4.25
C ARG A 6 -25.75 -26.11 -3.21
N GLU A 7 -25.01 -26.49 -2.17
CA GLU A 7 -24.44 -25.57 -1.21
C GLU A 7 -23.57 -24.51 -1.91
N GLY A 8 -23.72 -23.25 -1.49
CA GLY A 8 -23.05 -22.09 -2.10
C GLY A 8 -23.83 -21.39 -3.21
N CYS A 9 -24.88 -21.99 -3.77
CA CYS A 9 -25.72 -21.37 -4.80
C CYS A 9 -26.51 -20.17 -4.24
N LEU A 10 -26.79 -19.19 -5.10
CA LEU A 10 -27.72 -18.11 -4.81
C LEU A 10 -29.11 -18.50 -5.31
N VAL A 11 -30.10 -18.31 -4.46
CA VAL A 11 -31.51 -18.64 -4.72
C VAL A 11 -32.41 -17.48 -4.33
N THR A 12 -33.60 -17.40 -4.93
CA THR A 12 -34.66 -16.48 -4.50
C THR A 12 -35.70 -17.19 -3.67
N HIS A 13 -36.08 -16.58 -2.57
CA HIS A 13 -37.23 -16.93 -1.73
C HIS A 13 -37.91 -15.63 -1.32
N ASP A 14 -39.23 -15.53 -1.48
CA ASP A 14 -40.03 -14.31 -1.20
C ASP A 14 -39.40 -13.03 -1.80
N GLU A 15 -39.06 -13.06 -3.09
CA GLU A 15 -38.46 -11.95 -3.85
C GLU A 15 -37.11 -11.45 -3.33
N ARG A 16 -36.48 -12.13 -2.35
CA ARG A 16 -35.16 -11.81 -1.83
C ARG A 16 -34.12 -12.86 -2.18
N THR A 17 -32.88 -12.44 -2.23
CA THR A 17 -31.75 -13.32 -2.57
C THR A 17 -31.08 -13.89 -1.34
N PHE A 18 -30.89 -15.19 -1.30
CA PHE A 18 -30.26 -15.92 -0.21
C PHE A 18 -29.16 -16.85 -0.75
N ARG A 19 -28.23 -17.21 0.10
CA ARG A 19 -27.22 -18.24 -0.20
C ARG A 19 -27.62 -19.55 0.45
N VAL A 20 -27.54 -20.66 -0.31
CA VAL A 20 -27.73 -22.01 0.23
C VAL A 20 -26.51 -22.38 1.07
N VAL A 21 -26.71 -22.63 2.37
CA VAL A 21 -25.65 -23.05 3.29
C VAL A 21 -25.71 -24.52 3.66
N GLY A 22 -26.82 -25.20 3.37
CA GLY A 22 -26.97 -26.63 3.60
C GLY A 22 -28.24 -27.17 2.98
N ILE A 23 -28.26 -28.47 2.67
CA ILE A 23 -29.43 -29.19 2.20
C ILE A 23 -29.61 -30.41 3.10
N SER A 24 -30.75 -30.45 3.79
CA SER A 24 -31.07 -31.54 4.71
C SER A 24 -31.69 -32.74 3.98
N PRO A 25 -31.53 -33.97 4.49
CA PRO A 25 -32.10 -35.18 3.87
C PRO A 25 -33.64 -35.20 3.83
N ASP A 26 -34.30 -34.37 4.64
CA ASP A 26 -35.75 -34.18 4.71
C ASP A 26 -36.32 -33.32 3.58
N GLY A 27 -35.47 -32.82 2.69
CA GLY A 27 -35.87 -31.95 1.58
C GLY A 27 -35.99 -30.47 1.96
N SER A 28 -35.45 -30.04 3.10
CA SER A 28 -35.36 -28.63 3.46
C SER A 28 -34.00 -28.06 3.04
N VAL A 29 -33.97 -26.74 2.73
CA VAL A 29 -32.79 -25.99 2.32
C VAL A 29 -32.55 -24.89 3.35
N ALA A 30 -31.36 -24.88 3.93
CA ALA A 30 -30.91 -23.83 4.81
C ALA A 30 -30.43 -22.63 3.98
N LEU A 31 -31.09 -21.50 4.14
CA LEU A 31 -30.83 -20.23 3.45
C LEU A 31 -30.20 -19.23 4.38
N GLN A 32 -29.12 -18.59 3.95
CA GLN A 32 -28.46 -17.50 4.66
C GLN A 32 -28.78 -16.17 4.00
N ASN A 33 -29.29 -15.22 4.78
CA ASN A 33 -29.47 -13.85 4.32
C ASN A 33 -28.10 -13.16 4.16
N LEU A 34 -27.85 -12.57 2.99
CA LEU A 34 -26.58 -11.92 2.67
C LEU A 34 -26.36 -10.60 3.40
N GLU A 35 -27.44 -9.93 3.87
CA GLU A 35 -27.35 -8.65 4.57
C GLU A 35 -27.33 -8.81 6.09
N LEU A 36 -28.13 -9.72 6.63
CA LEU A 36 -28.33 -9.90 8.06
C LEU A 36 -27.52 -11.05 8.67
N ASN A 37 -26.85 -11.83 7.83
CA ASN A 37 -26.01 -12.99 8.21
C ASN A 37 -26.73 -14.04 9.08
N ASN A 38 -28.08 -14.03 9.11
CA ASN A 38 -28.90 -15.03 9.78
C ASN A 38 -29.32 -16.12 8.79
N SER A 39 -29.51 -17.35 9.28
CA SER A 39 -29.94 -18.49 8.47
C SER A 39 -31.25 -19.05 8.97
N PHE A 40 -32.10 -19.53 8.05
CA PHE A 40 -33.36 -20.20 8.30
C PHE A 40 -33.55 -21.32 7.27
N SER A 41 -34.41 -22.28 7.56
CA SER A 41 -34.67 -23.41 6.66
C SER A 41 -36.04 -23.28 6.02
N VAL A 42 -36.13 -23.56 4.71
CA VAL A 42 -37.36 -23.57 3.93
C VAL A 42 -37.48 -24.86 3.10
N PRO A 43 -38.68 -25.32 2.76
CA PRO A 43 -38.86 -26.44 1.87
C PRO A 43 -38.23 -26.18 0.50
N PHE A 44 -37.62 -27.19 -0.09
CA PHE A 44 -36.97 -27.08 -1.43
C PHE A 44 -37.92 -26.58 -2.53
N THR A 45 -39.24 -26.81 -2.37
CA THR A 45 -40.28 -26.39 -3.32
C THR A 45 -40.50 -24.87 -3.37
N GLU A 46 -40.08 -24.14 -2.34
CA GLU A 46 -40.24 -22.68 -2.22
C GLU A 46 -39.02 -21.91 -2.69
N VAL A 47 -37.95 -22.60 -3.10
CA VAL A 47 -36.70 -22.01 -3.51
C VAL A 47 -36.60 -21.99 -5.04
N ALA A 48 -36.53 -20.81 -5.64
CA ALA A 48 -36.29 -20.62 -7.05
C ALA A 48 -34.80 -20.37 -7.33
N LEU A 49 -34.21 -21.14 -8.25
CA LEU A 49 -32.83 -21.01 -8.65
C LEU A 49 -32.55 -19.68 -9.36
N LEU A 50 -31.79 -18.81 -8.77
CA LEU A 50 -31.30 -17.57 -9.39
C LEU A 50 -30.27 -17.84 -10.50
N GLU A 51 -29.60 -19.01 -10.49
CA GLU A 51 -28.60 -19.39 -11.50
C GLU A 51 -29.18 -19.51 -12.91
N VAL A 52 -30.45 -19.88 -13.06
CA VAL A 52 -31.07 -20.03 -14.39
C VAL A 52 -31.24 -18.66 -15.05
N ASP A 53 -31.59 -17.63 -14.28
CA ASP A 53 -31.72 -16.27 -14.78
C ASP A 53 -30.37 -15.62 -15.05
N ASN A 54 -29.34 -15.91 -14.24
CA ASN A 54 -28.00 -15.40 -14.47
C ASN A 54 -27.30 -16.07 -15.67
N GLU A 55 -27.48 -17.39 -15.90
CA GLU A 55 -26.93 -18.03 -17.10
C GLU A 55 -27.61 -17.48 -18.36
N ARG A 56 -28.92 -17.22 -18.33
CA ARG A 56 -29.64 -16.62 -19.44
C ARG A 56 -29.29 -15.15 -19.64
N LYS A 57 -29.15 -14.35 -18.57
CA LYS A 57 -28.63 -12.99 -18.62
C LYS A 57 -27.20 -12.96 -19.16
N ASN A 58 -26.31 -13.79 -18.65
CA ASN A 58 -24.93 -13.89 -19.14
C ASN A 58 -24.90 -14.29 -20.62
N TYR A 59 -25.73 -15.26 -21.04
CA TYR A 59 -25.85 -15.63 -22.44
C TYR A 59 -26.37 -14.47 -23.31
N ILE A 60 -27.35 -13.72 -22.82
CA ILE A 60 -27.90 -12.55 -23.52
C ILE A 60 -26.83 -11.45 -23.62
N ASP A 61 -26.09 -11.20 -22.54
CA ASP A 61 -25.06 -10.17 -22.50
C ASP A 61 -23.85 -10.54 -23.36
N GLU A 62 -23.40 -11.79 -23.33
CA GLU A 62 -22.37 -12.30 -24.24
C GLU A 62 -22.76 -12.19 -25.70
N ARG A 63 -24.01 -12.54 -26.02
CA ARG A 63 -24.54 -12.40 -27.38
C ARG A 63 -24.65 -10.94 -27.81
N ARG A 64 -25.07 -10.04 -26.93
CA ARG A 64 -25.10 -8.59 -27.19
C ARG A 64 -23.72 -8.00 -27.41
N LEU A 65 -22.72 -8.42 -26.62
CA LEU A 65 -21.32 -8.01 -26.78
C LEU A 65 -20.75 -8.52 -28.11
N ALA A 66 -20.95 -9.79 -28.46
CA ALA A 66 -20.55 -10.38 -29.72
C ALA A 66 -21.22 -9.66 -30.91
N TRP A 67 -22.48 -9.24 -30.75
CA TRP A 67 -23.20 -8.46 -31.76
C TRP A 67 -22.61 -7.04 -31.93
N LEU A 68 -22.24 -6.36 -30.83
CA LEU A 68 -21.60 -5.07 -30.88
C LEU A 68 -20.24 -5.12 -31.63
N GLU A 69 -19.48 -6.18 -31.44
CA GLU A 69 -18.23 -6.40 -32.17
C GLU A 69 -18.45 -6.71 -33.65
N GLN A 70 -19.43 -7.58 -33.97
CA GLN A 70 -19.81 -7.88 -35.36
C GLN A 70 -20.43 -6.68 -36.08
N SER A 71 -21.19 -5.84 -35.39
CA SER A 71 -21.80 -4.65 -35.97
C SER A 71 -20.77 -3.64 -36.48
N LYS A 72 -19.61 -3.55 -35.81
CA LYS A 72 -18.48 -2.74 -36.24
C LYS A 72 -17.82 -3.30 -37.51
N SER A 73 -17.80 -4.62 -37.68
CA SER A 73 -17.14 -5.26 -38.82
C SER A 73 -18.04 -5.47 -40.04
N ASN A 74 -19.37 -5.54 -39.87
CA ASN A 74 -20.31 -5.74 -40.97
C ASN A 74 -21.67 -5.01 -40.78
N PRO A 75 -21.70 -3.68 -41.02
CA PRO A 75 -22.89 -2.86 -40.78
C PRO A 75 -24.09 -3.24 -41.67
N LYS A 76 -23.86 -3.80 -42.87
CA LYS A 76 -24.95 -4.23 -43.79
C LYS A 76 -25.71 -5.42 -43.22
N GLU A 77 -25.04 -6.41 -42.65
CA GLU A 77 -25.67 -7.58 -42.05
C GLU A 77 -26.49 -7.20 -40.81
N MET A 78 -26.01 -6.26 -40.05
CA MET A 78 -26.72 -5.67 -38.92
C MET A 78 -28.05 -5.03 -39.34
N GLN A 79 -28.04 -4.17 -40.37
CA GLN A 79 -29.27 -3.56 -40.88
C GLN A 79 -30.29 -4.59 -41.35
N VAL A 80 -29.85 -5.66 -42.02
CA VAL A 80 -30.71 -6.77 -42.43
C VAL A 80 -31.31 -7.50 -41.20
N ALA A 81 -30.54 -7.73 -40.17
CA ALA A 81 -31.03 -8.40 -38.96
C ALA A 81 -32.04 -7.52 -38.20
N MET A 82 -31.82 -6.19 -38.13
CA MET A 82 -32.75 -5.25 -37.51
C MET A 82 -34.07 -5.20 -38.29
N ARG A 83 -34.03 -5.01 -39.63
CA ARG A 83 -35.23 -5.03 -40.50
C ARG A 83 -36.06 -6.31 -40.33
N ARG A 84 -35.39 -7.46 -40.26
CA ARG A 84 -36.06 -8.76 -40.02
C ARG A 84 -36.69 -8.85 -38.65
N ALA A 85 -36.03 -8.40 -37.61
CA ALA A 85 -36.56 -8.42 -36.26
C ALA A 85 -37.81 -7.54 -36.13
N GLU A 86 -37.74 -6.29 -36.63
CA GLU A 86 -38.83 -5.35 -36.60
C GLU A 86 -40.08 -5.90 -37.37
N GLY A 87 -39.86 -6.48 -38.54
CA GLY A 87 -40.95 -7.13 -39.31
C GLY A 87 -41.57 -8.30 -38.55
N ILE A 88 -40.76 -9.14 -37.92
CA ILE A 88 -41.23 -10.31 -37.12
C ILE A 88 -42.01 -9.84 -35.87
N GLU A 89 -41.60 -8.77 -35.21
CA GLU A 89 -42.34 -8.20 -34.06
C GLU A 89 -43.70 -7.67 -34.47
N ARG A 90 -43.77 -6.96 -35.59
CA ARG A 90 -45.04 -6.47 -36.14
C ARG A 90 -45.97 -7.62 -36.57
N TYR A 91 -45.42 -8.69 -37.11
CA TYR A 91 -46.18 -9.92 -37.39
C TYR A 91 -46.70 -10.59 -36.12
N ARG A 92 -45.86 -10.76 -35.11
CA ARG A 92 -46.27 -11.40 -33.83
C ARG A 92 -47.28 -10.58 -33.06
N SER A 93 -47.22 -9.24 -33.17
CA SER A 93 -48.21 -8.34 -32.56
C SER A 93 -49.51 -8.21 -33.37
N GLY A 94 -49.68 -8.98 -34.47
CA GLY A 94 -50.87 -8.94 -35.32
C GLY A 94 -50.98 -7.68 -36.22
N LYS A 95 -49.97 -6.84 -36.24
CA LYS A 95 -49.97 -5.58 -37.05
C LYS A 95 -49.54 -5.77 -38.49
N LEU A 96 -49.05 -6.96 -38.87
CA LEU A 96 -48.57 -7.23 -40.20
C LEU A 96 -49.00 -8.65 -40.63
N ALA A 97 -49.59 -8.80 -41.84
CA ALA A 97 -49.94 -10.11 -42.37
C ALA A 97 -48.68 -10.85 -42.84
N ARG A 98 -48.72 -12.20 -42.81
CA ARG A 98 -47.58 -13.05 -43.18
C ARG A 98 -47.09 -12.83 -44.61
N ALA A 99 -48.02 -12.63 -45.58
CA ALA A 99 -47.68 -12.31 -46.95
C ALA A 99 -46.95 -10.94 -47.10
N ALA A 100 -47.39 -9.94 -46.32
CA ALA A 100 -46.74 -8.63 -46.30
C ALA A 100 -45.35 -8.70 -45.67
N LEU A 101 -45.17 -9.53 -44.62
CA LEU A 101 -43.87 -9.75 -44.00
C LEU A 101 -42.87 -10.35 -44.99
N LEU A 102 -43.28 -11.34 -45.78
CA LEU A 102 -42.43 -11.95 -46.81
C LEU A 102 -41.91 -10.94 -47.82
N LEU A 103 -42.76 -10.01 -48.27
CA LEU A 103 -42.39 -8.92 -49.18
C LEU A 103 -41.46 -7.92 -48.50
N GLU A 104 -41.73 -7.56 -47.24
CA GLU A 104 -40.95 -6.53 -46.52
C GLU A 104 -39.52 -7.00 -46.24
N ILE A 105 -39.32 -8.27 -45.84
CA ILE A 105 -37.99 -8.78 -45.52
C ILE A 105 -37.30 -9.50 -46.69
N GLU A 106 -37.95 -9.61 -47.82
CA GLU A 106 -37.43 -10.15 -49.10
C GLU A 106 -36.86 -11.59 -48.92
N VAL A 107 -37.60 -12.50 -48.30
CA VAL A 107 -37.18 -13.90 -48.10
C VAL A 107 -38.22 -14.90 -48.59
N SER A 108 -37.78 -16.14 -48.83
CA SER A 108 -38.68 -17.25 -49.15
C SER A 108 -39.45 -17.72 -47.91
N GLU A 109 -40.59 -18.35 -48.10
CA GLU A 109 -41.45 -18.90 -47.06
C GLU A 109 -40.67 -19.84 -46.12
N ALA A 110 -39.82 -20.71 -46.71
CA ALA A 110 -38.97 -21.61 -45.93
C ALA A 110 -37.94 -20.87 -45.06
N THR A 111 -37.44 -19.71 -45.53
CA THR A 111 -36.51 -18.87 -44.78
C THR A 111 -37.24 -18.14 -43.67
N LEU A 112 -38.45 -17.61 -43.95
CA LEU A 112 -39.27 -16.98 -42.91
C LEU A 112 -39.58 -17.93 -41.76
N THR A 113 -40.00 -19.17 -42.08
CA THR A 113 -40.28 -20.18 -41.06
C THR A 113 -39.05 -20.47 -40.17
N ARG A 114 -37.83 -20.49 -40.76
CA ARG A 114 -36.58 -20.65 -40.00
C ARG A 114 -36.28 -19.42 -39.13
N LEU A 115 -36.52 -18.19 -39.63
CA LEU A 115 -36.31 -16.95 -38.89
C LEU A 115 -37.29 -16.85 -37.71
N LEU A 116 -38.58 -17.22 -37.91
CA LEU A 116 -39.59 -17.23 -36.85
C LEU A 116 -39.25 -18.20 -35.71
N ARG A 117 -38.68 -19.39 -36.02
CA ARG A 117 -38.22 -20.38 -35.03
C ARG A 117 -36.97 -19.90 -34.29
N ARG A 118 -36.13 -19.12 -34.96
CA ARG A 118 -34.87 -18.62 -34.41
C ARG A 118 -35.02 -17.31 -33.61
N TYR A 119 -36.08 -16.55 -33.86
CA TYR A 119 -36.30 -15.26 -33.24
C TYR A 119 -36.59 -15.40 -31.74
N ASP A 120 -35.76 -14.78 -30.94
CA ASP A 120 -35.93 -14.64 -29.50
C ASP A 120 -36.27 -13.18 -29.17
N PRO A 121 -37.43 -12.89 -28.54
CA PRO A 121 -37.84 -11.51 -28.23
C PRO A 121 -36.87 -10.77 -27.31
N GLU A 122 -36.19 -11.48 -26.39
CA GLU A 122 -35.22 -10.86 -25.46
C GLU A 122 -33.91 -10.47 -26.14
N LEU A 123 -33.51 -11.21 -27.16
CA LEU A 123 -32.33 -10.96 -27.99
C LEU A 123 -32.62 -10.03 -29.19
N GLY A 124 -33.88 -9.95 -29.62
CA GLY A 124 -34.30 -9.13 -30.76
C GLY A 124 -33.50 -9.44 -32.03
N ALA A 125 -32.99 -8.41 -32.70
CA ALA A 125 -32.20 -8.53 -33.94
C ALA A 125 -30.96 -9.45 -33.78
N VAL A 126 -30.38 -9.53 -32.60
CA VAL A 126 -29.19 -10.36 -32.30
C VAL A 126 -29.47 -11.86 -32.54
N SER A 127 -30.69 -12.31 -32.25
CA SER A 127 -31.09 -13.68 -32.48
C SER A 127 -31.08 -14.09 -33.96
N LEU A 128 -31.23 -13.13 -34.86
CA LEU A 128 -31.32 -13.32 -36.30
C LEU A 128 -29.99 -13.20 -37.06
N MET A 129 -28.93 -12.74 -36.37
CA MET A 129 -27.60 -12.61 -36.99
C MET A 129 -27.08 -13.99 -37.42
N ARG A 130 -26.42 -14.03 -38.57
CA ARG A 130 -25.77 -15.26 -39.04
C ARG A 130 -24.58 -15.59 -38.13
N ASN A 131 -24.41 -16.86 -37.82
CA ASN A 131 -23.17 -17.29 -37.20
C ASN A 131 -22.03 -17.11 -38.19
N VAL A 132 -20.91 -16.59 -37.72
CA VAL A 132 -19.70 -16.44 -38.54
C VAL A 132 -19.35 -17.83 -39.12
N ARG A 133 -19.40 -17.96 -40.45
CA ARG A 133 -18.96 -19.17 -41.14
C ARG A 133 -17.42 -19.18 -41.11
N GLY A 134 -16.84 -20.25 -40.67
CA GLY A 134 -15.41 -20.45 -40.63
C GLY A 134 -14.93 -21.04 -39.31
N ARG A 135 -13.64 -21.34 -39.23
CA ARG A 135 -13.01 -21.80 -38.00
C ARG A 135 -13.03 -20.69 -36.95
N LYS A 136 -13.23 -21.06 -35.68
CA LYS A 136 -13.07 -20.15 -34.56
C LYS A 136 -11.66 -19.59 -34.62
N ALA A 137 -11.53 -18.27 -34.48
CA ALA A 137 -10.22 -17.64 -34.28
C ALA A 137 -9.49 -18.34 -33.14
N ALA A 138 -8.19 -18.57 -33.27
CA ALA A 138 -7.33 -19.28 -32.33
C ALA A 138 -7.43 -20.81 -32.27
N THR A 139 -8.11 -21.50 -33.26
CA THR A 139 -8.00 -22.96 -33.33
C THR A 139 -6.57 -23.38 -33.68
N ARG A 140 -5.89 -24.03 -32.73
CA ARG A 140 -4.53 -24.55 -32.91
C ARG A 140 -4.55 -25.78 -33.85
N MET A 141 -3.67 -25.78 -34.83
CA MET A 141 -3.60 -26.83 -35.89
C MET A 141 -2.30 -27.63 -35.82
N LEU A 142 -1.33 -27.13 -35.11
CA LEU A 142 -0.06 -27.81 -34.93
C LEU A 142 -0.22 -28.91 -33.87
N SER A 143 0.65 -29.92 -33.91
CA SER A 143 0.66 -30.95 -32.87
C SER A 143 0.96 -30.35 -31.50
N ASP A 144 0.55 -31.05 -30.45
CA ASP A 144 0.75 -30.57 -29.06
C ASP A 144 2.23 -30.28 -28.78
N LEU A 145 3.14 -31.07 -29.37
CA LEU A 145 4.58 -30.85 -29.20
C LEU A 145 5.07 -29.55 -29.88
N HIS A 146 4.53 -29.22 -31.06
CA HIS A 146 4.82 -27.92 -31.69
C HIS A 146 4.30 -26.76 -30.83
N GLU A 147 3.08 -26.86 -30.30
CA GLU A 147 2.51 -25.81 -29.47
C GLU A 147 3.29 -25.63 -28.17
N GLN A 148 3.78 -26.71 -27.54
CA GLN A 148 4.67 -26.64 -26.38
C GLN A 148 5.97 -25.93 -26.68
N ILE A 149 6.63 -26.25 -27.81
CA ILE A 149 7.88 -25.59 -28.24
C ILE A 149 7.65 -24.10 -28.48
N ILE A 150 6.53 -23.73 -29.11
CA ILE A 150 6.17 -22.34 -29.38
C ILE A 150 5.89 -21.60 -28.07
N ASP A 151 5.10 -22.18 -27.18
CA ASP A 151 4.73 -21.56 -25.89
C ASP A 151 5.96 -21.38 -24.99
N ASP A 152 6.90 -22.36 -24.93
CA ASP A 152 8.17 -22.24 -24.21
C ASP A 152 9.07 -21.15 -24.83
N GLY A 153 9.19 -21.10 -26.15
CA GLY A 153 9.96 -20.09 -26.87
C GLY A 153 9.41 -18.67 -26.61
N ILE A 154 8.10 -18.49 -26.71
CA ILE A 154 7.44 -17.22 -26.45
C ILE A 154 7.63 -16.80 -24.98
N ALA A 155 7.49 -17.73 -24.04
CA ALA A 155 7.68 -17.43 -22.61
C ALA A 155 9.11 -16.97 -22.32
N ARG A 156 10.13 -17.59 -22.96
CA ARG A 156 11.55 -17.16 -22.85
C ARG A 156 11.78 -15.80 -23.48
N TYR A 157 11.24 -15.55 -24.66
CA TYR A 157 11.33 -14.27 -25.35
C TYR A 157 10.68 -13.14 -24.53
N LEU A 158 9.50 -13.37 -23.98
CA LEU A 158 8.79 -12.39 -23.18
C LEU A 158 9.50 -12.08 -21.85
N LYS A 159 10.24 -13.03 -21.27
CA LYS A 159 11.07 -12.79 -20.07
C LYS A 159 12.34 -11.97 -20.35
N GLN A 160 12.61 -11.64 -21.61
CA GLN A 160 13.80 -10.87 -22.02
C GLN A 160 15.10 -11.42 -21.41
N THR A 161 15.26 -12.73 -21.45
CA THR A 161 16.54 -13.33 -21.10
C THR A 161 17.58 -12.88 -22.13
N LYS A 162 18.82 -12.59 -21.71
CA LYS A 162 19.92 -12.08 -22.56
C LYS A 162 20.19 -12.90 -23.85
N LYS A 163 19.52 -14.04 -24.01
CA LYS A 163 19.69 -14.99 -25.12
C LYS A 163 18.57 -14.94 -26.19
N LEU A 164 17.47 -14.24 -25.93
CA LEU A 164 16.33 -14.13 -26.88
C LEU A 164 15.75 -12.71 -26.76
N SER A 165 16.35 -11.76 -27.48
CA SER A 165 15.96 -10.34 -27.42
C SER A 165 15.20 -9.86 -28.67
N THR A 166 15.39 -10.55 -29.81
CA THR A 166 14.77 -10.20 -31.09
C THR A 166 13.80 -11.28 -31.56
N PHE A 167 12.87 -10.92 -32.44
CA PHE A 167 11.96 -11.90 -33.06
C PHE A 167 12.71 -12.93 -33.92
N SER A 168 13.82 -12.54 -34.55
CA SER A 168 14.68 -13.45 -35.31
C SER A 168 15.27 -14.54 -34.43
N GLU A 169 15.86 -14.17 -33.28
CA GLU A 169 16.39 -15.14 -32.30
C GLU A 169 15.31 -16.07 -31.73
N LEU A 170 14.08 -15.54 -31.52
CA LEU A 170 12.95 -16.38 -31.12
C LEU A 170 12.62 -17.41 -32.21
N TYR A 171 12.59 -16.98 -33.49
CA TYR A 171 12.30 -17.88 -34.60
C TYR A 171 13.37 -18.95 -34.75
N GLU A 172 14.65 -18.57 -34.74
CA GLU A 172 15.80 -19.50 -34.80
C GLU A 172 15.80 -20.51 -33.63
N TYR A 173 15.44 -20.06 -32.42
CA TYR A 173 15.30 -20.95 -31.28
C TYR A 173 14.21 -22.01 -31.51
N ILE A 174 13.03 -21.60 -32.01
CA ILE A 174 11.92 -22.51 -32.27
C ILE A 174 12.25 -23.46 -33.43
N GLU A 175 12.88 -22.95 -34.49
CA GLU A 175 13.35 -23.73 -35.64
C GLU A 175 14.31 -24.83 -35.17
N SER A 176 15.34 -24.47 -34.43
CA SER A 176 16.32 -25.42 -33.89
C SER A 176 15.71 -26.47 -32.98
N LYS A 177 14.72 -26.07 -32.16
CA LYS A 177 13.98 -27.00 -31.29
C LYS A 177 13.10 -27.97 -32.07
N CYS A 178 12.45 -27.48 -33.12
CA CYS A 178 11.64 -28.33 -34.01
C CYS A 178 12.50 -29.33 -34.76
N GLU A 179 13.65 -28.90 -35.30
CA GLU A 179 14.61 -29.80 -36.00
C GLU A 179 15.14 -30.91 -35.09
N VAL A 180 15.57 -30.57 -33.86
CA VAL A 180 16.03 -31.57 -32.86
C VAL A 180 14.91 -32.55 -32.51
N SER A 181 13.64 -32.13 -32.57
CA SER A 181 12.46 -32.97 -32.29
C SER A 181 11.94 -33.68 -33.55
N GLY A 182 12.59 -33.58 -34.71
CA GLY A 182 12.15 -34.17 -35.97
C GLY A 182 10.85 -33.57 -36.54
N LEU A 183 10.55 -32.31 -36.20
CA LEU A 183 9.36 -31.60 -36.60
C LEU A 183 9.67 -30.52 -37.63
N LYS A 184 8.77 -30.27 -38.56
CA LYS A 184 8.88 -29.16 -39.51
C LYS A 184 8.60 -27.82 -38.78
N PRO A 185 9.49 -26.82 -38.82
CA PRO A 185 9.27 -25.57 -38.12
C PRO A 185 8.02 -24.84 -38.61
N PRO A 186 7.29 -24.12 -37.71
CA PRO A 186 6.15 -23.32 -38.08
C PRO A 186 6.57 -22.10 -38.90
N SER A 187 5.68 -21.56 -39.74
CA SER A 187 5.99 -20.31 -40.46
C SER A 187 6.13 -19.12 -39.51
N ALA A 188 6.99 -18.16 -39.86
CA ALA A 188 7.18 -16.91 -39.11
C ALA A 188 5.84 -16.17 -38.85
N ASN A 189 4.90 -16.21 -39.82
CA ASN A 189 3.56 -15.64 -39.66
C ASN A 189 2.73 -16.33 -38.58
N THR A 190 2.88 -17.67 -38.46
CA THR A 190 2.20 -18.43 -37.40
C THR A 190 2.72 -18.01 -36.05
N LEU A 191 4.04 -17.93 -35.90
CA LEU A 191 4.68 -17.50 -34.67
C LEU A 191 4.29 -16.06 -34.29
N LYS A 192 4.28 -15.13 -35.26
CA LYS A 192 3.87 -13.74 -35.03
C LYS A 192 2.42 -13.66 -34.54
N LYS A 193 1.51 -14.41 -35.19
CA LYS A 193 0.11 -14.48 -34.73
C LYS A 193 -0.03 -15.07 -33.32
N ARG A 194 0.81 -16.03 -32.93
CA ARG A 194 0.82 -16.58 -31.57
C ARG A 194 1.33 -15.56 -30.57
N LEU A 195 2.39 -14.83 -30.91
CA LEU A 195 2.95 -13.78 -30.08
C LEU A 195 1.94 -12.63 -29.87
N ASP A 196 1.26 -12.19 -30.94
CA ASP A 196 0.22 -11.17 -30.88
C ASP A 196 -0.98 -11.63 -30.04
N ALA A 197 -1.38 -12.90 -30.16
CA ALA A 197 -2.46 -13.49 -29.40
C ALA A 197 -2.17 -13.61 -27.90
N PHE A 198 -0.90 -13.56 -27.50
CA PHE A 198 -0.51 -13.61 -26.08
C PHE A 198 -1.01 -12.38 -25.28
N GLY A 199 -1.22 -11.27 -25.97
CA GLY A 199 -1.77 -10.05 -25.40
C GLY A 199 -0.78 -9.25 -24.53
N GLU A 200 -0.90 -7.94 -24.59
CA GLU A 200 0.02 -7.02 -23.88
C GLU A 200 0.06 -7.25 -22.36
N ARG A 201 -1.10 -7.56 -21.76
CA ARG A 201 -1.24 -7.79 -20.32
C ARG A 201 -0.46 -9.03 -19.85
N ALA A 202 -0.58 -10.14 -20.59
CA ALA A 202 0.12 -11.38 -20.27
C ALA A 202 1.63 -11.23 -20.48
N ALA A 203 2.04 -10.60 -21.59
CA ALA A 203 3.43 -10.28 -21.87
C ALA A 203 4.06 -9.40 -20.78
N TYR A 204 3.34 -8.38 -20.33
CA TYR A 204 3.79 -7.49 -19.26
C TYR A 204 3.92 -8.24 -17.91
N SER A 205 2.98 -9.15 -17.62
CA SER A 205 3.03 -9.99 -16.41
C SER A 205 4.26 -10.89 -16.38
N LEU A 206 4.65 -11.47 -17.52
CA LEU A 206 5.85 -12.31 -17.63
C LEU A 206 7.16 -11.51 -17.46
N ARG A 207 7.20 -10.27 -17.96
CA ARG A 207 8.38 -9.39 -17.87
C ARG A 207 8.58 -8.80 -16.49
N HIS A 208 7.51 -8.35 -15.86
CA HIS A 208 7.55 -7.51 -14.67
C HIS A 208 6.90 -8.14 -13.44
N GLY A 209 6.32 -9.35 -13.60
CA GLY A 209 5.59 -10.04 -12.55
C GLY A 209 4.13 -9.60 -12.44
N ARG A 210 3.34 -10.44 -11.74
CA ARG A 210 1.89 -10.26 -11.58
C ARG A 210 1.53 -8.93 -10.91
N GLU A 211 2.31 -8.52 -9.92
CA GLU A 211 2.02 -7.31 -9.15
C GLU A 211 2.12 -6.04 -10.01
N GLN A 212 3.19 -5.89 -10.80
CA GLN A 212 3.37 -4.74 -11.69
C GLN A 212 2.37 -4.74 -12.84
N MET A 213 1.99 -5.95 -13.33
CA MET A 213 0.91 -6.08 -14.31
C MET A 213 -0.43 -5.58 -13.76
N LEU A 214 -0.79 -5.96 -12.53
CA LEU A 214 -1.99 -5.47 -11.87
C LEU A 214 -1.96 -3.94 -11.69
N GLN A 215 -0.81 -3.36 -11.37
CA GLN A 215 -0.65 -1.91 -11.25
C GLN A 215 -0.86 -1.16 -12.57
N LYS A 216 -0.45 -1.76 -13.70
CA LYS A 216 -0.56 -1.13 -15.03
C LYS A 216 -1.95 -1.29 -15.66
N PHE A 217 -2.55 -2.49 -15.55
CA PHE A 217 -3.73 -2.87 -16.34
C PHE A 217 -5.03 -2.93 -15.55
N VAL A 218 -4.99 -2.88 -14.22
CA VAL A 218 -6.22 -2.85 -13.42
C VAL A 218 -6.67 -1.40 -13.26
N MET A 219 -7.93 -1.11 -13.54
CA MET A 219 -8.52 0.19 -13.25
C MET A 219 -8.35 0.47 -11.76
N LYS A 220 -7.71 1.62 -11.46
CA LYS A 220 -7.57 2.08 -10.09
C LYS A 220 -8.93 2.58 -9.65
N PRO A 221 -9.49 2.09 -8.53
CA PRO A 221 -10.69 2.68 -7.98
C PRO A 221 -10.43 4.17 -7.72
N GLY A 222 -11.50 4.96 -7.76
CA GLY A 222 -11.43 6.41 -7.56
C GLY A 222 -10.75 6.80 -6.26
N SER A 223 -10.50 8.07 -6.07
CA SER A 223 -9.92 8.63 -4.84
C SER A 223 -10.76 8.23 -3.62
N VAL A 224 -10.08 7.93 -2.50
CA VAL A 224 -10.76 7.84 -1.21
C VAL A 224 -11.43 9.19 -0.97
N ASP A 225 -12.75 9.20 -0.96
CA ASP A 225 -13.51 10.42 -0.65
C ASP A 225 -13.57 10.59 0.87
N VAL A 226 -13.02 11.69 1.36
CA VAL A 226 -12.94 12.01 2.77
C VAL A 226 -13.87 13.20 3.03
N GLU A 227 -14.82 13.05 3.96
CA GLU A 227 -15.85 14.05 4.18
C GLU A 227 -15.29 15.39 4.68
N THR A 228 -14.37 15.37 5.65
CA THR A 228 -13.80 16.58 6.27
C THR A 228 -12.33 16.41 6.63
N ILE A 229 -11.67 17.51 6.97
CA ILE A 229 -10.30 17.48 7.52
C ILE A 229 -10.23 16.63 8.78
N LEU A 230 -9.04 16.07 9.04
CA LEU A 230 -8.77 15.19 10.20
C LEU A 230 -9.59 13.88 10.23
N SER A 231 -10.50 13.63 9.28
CA SER A 231 -11.19 12.33 9.20
C SER A 231 -10.23 11.20 8.90
N MET A 232 -9.27 11.43 8.01
CA MET A 232 -8.24 10.46 7.66
C MET A 232 -6.94 11.13 7.25
N VAL A 233 -5.85 10.64 7.81
CA VAL A 233 -4.48 10.99 7.39
C VAL A 233 -3.77 9.79 6.80
N GLN A 234 -2.76 10.02 5.98
CA GLN A 234 -1.81 8.99 5.55
C GLN A 234 -0.44 9.27 6.14
N ILE A 235 0.24 8.20 6.57
CA ILE A 235 1.62 8.25 7.06
C ILE A 235 2.49 7.33 6.20
N ASP A 236 3.71 7.79 5.92
CA ASP A 236 4.70 7.02 5.17
C ASP A 236 6.13 7.44 5.51
N HIS A 237 7.09 6.58 5.20
CA HIS A 237 8.52 6.80 5.42
C HIS A 237 9.27 6.86 4.10
N THR A 238 10.22 7.77 4.01
CA THR A 238 11.14 7.81 2.88
C THR A 238 12.53 8.23 3.32
N ARG A 239 13.54 7.81 2.57
CA ARG A 239 14.90 8.27 2.76
C ARG A 239 15.11 9.53 1.95
N VAL A 240 15.55 10.60 2.59
CA VAL A 240 15.81 11.88 1.90
C VAL A 240 16.98 11.70 0.92
N ASP A 241 16.84 12.19 -0.31
CA ASP A 241 17.81 12.01 -1.39
C ASP A 241 18.99 13.01 -1.30
N VAL A 242 19.42 13.33 -0.08
CA VAL A 242 20.55 14.24 0.17
C VAL A 242 21.42 13.68 1.28
N ILE A 243 22.75 13.67 1.07
CA ILE A 243 23.74 13.41 2.12
C ILE A 243 23.98 14.70 2.87
N ILE A 244 23.79 14.67 4.18
CA ILE A 244 24.10 15.81 5.06
C ILE A 244 25.52 15.72 5.61
N THR A 245 26.02 16.85 6.13
CA THR A 245 27.33 16.94 6.77
C THR A 245 27.21 17.07 8.30
N ASP A 246 28.28 16.70 8.98
CA ASP A 246 28.47 17.05 10.39
C ASP A 246 28.90 18.53 10.57
N ALA A 247 29.13 18.96 11.80
CA ALA A 247 29.57 20.32 12.12
C ALA A 247 31.00 20.64 11.58
N LYS A 248 31.75 19.63 11.17
CA LYS A 248 33.11 19.76 10.59
C LYS A 248 33.09 19.70 9.06
N GLY A 249 31.90 19.65 8.45
CA GLY A 249 31.76 19.52 6.99
C GLY A 249 31.99 18.12 6.43
N LEU A 250 32.11 17.08 7.27
CA LEU A 250 32.31 15.73 6.81
C LEU A 250 30.96 15.08 6.44
N PRO A 251 30.88 14.32 5.35
CA PRO A 251 29.67 13.61 4.96
C PRO A 251 29.20 12.67 6.07
N LEU A 252 27.93 12.76 6.45
CA LEU A 252 27.39 11.99 7.55
C LEU A 252 26.48 10.85 7.04
N MET A 253 25.31 11.19 6.55
CA MET A 253 24.31 10.21 6.07
C MET A 253 23.16 10.88 5.33
N ARG A 254 22.29 10.06 4.75
CA ARG A 254 20.95 10.47 4.27
C ARG A 254 19.95 10.35 5.42
N PRO A 255 19.27 11.42 5.83
CA PRO A 255 18.21 11.35 6.84
C PRO A 255 16.99 10.56 6.34
N TRP A 256 16.14 10.17 7.28
CA TRP A 256 14.84 9.61 7.03
C TRP A 256 13.75 10.63 7.32
N LEU A 257 12.74 10.66 6.48
CA LEU A 257 11.55 11.46 6.64
C LEU A 257 10.37 10.53 6.94
N THR A 258 9.63 10.81 7.99
CA THR A 258 8.29 10.30 8.24
C THR A 258 7.34 11.46 8.07
N VAL A 259 6.31 11.34 7.23
CA VAL A 259 5.38 12.43 6.91
C VAL A 259 3.94 11.98 7.11
N VAL A 260 3.12 12.89 7.65
CA VAL A 260 1.67 12.72 7.85
C VAL A 260 0.95 13.77 7.01
N ILE A 261 0.09 13.32 6.10
CA ILE A 261 -0.70 14.18 5.23
C ILE A 261 -2.19 13.99 5.50
N ASP A 262 -2.94 15.07 5.65
CA ASP A 262 -4.39 15.06 5.69
C ASP A 262 -4.97 14.79 4.29
N LEU A 263 -5.89 13.82 4.18
CA LEU A 263 -6.41 13.40 2.88
C LEU A 263 -7.41 14.38 2.27
N LYS A 264 -8.11 15.17 3.07
CA LYS A 264 -9.08 16.15 2.57
C LYS A 264 -8.37 17.36 1.97
N SER A 265 -7.56 18.02 2.78
CA SER A 265 -6.89 19.27 2.44
C SER A 265 -5.56 19.11 1.71
N ARG A 266 -4.93 17.94 1.80
CA ARG A 266 -3.53 17.68 1.39
C ARG A 266 -2.51 18.45 2.23
N ILE A 267 -2.88 19.00 3.36
CA ILE A 267 -1.96 19.61 4.31
C ILE A 267 -0.99 18.55 4.84
N VAL A 268 0.30 18.86 4.84
CA VAL A 268 1.29 18.15 5.64
C VAL A 268 1.01 18.50 7.10
N LEU A 269 0.25 17.63 7.76
CA LEU A 269 -0.20 17.86 9.12
C LEU A 269 0.94 17.74 10.12
N GLY A 270 1.88 16.84 9.85
CA GLY A 270 3.08 16.67 10.66
C GLY A 270 4.17 15.92 9.92
N TYR A 271 5.40 16.01 10.42
CA TYR A 271 6.52 15.23 9.94
C TYR A 271 7.61 15.07 11.00
N TYR A 272 8.52 14.13 10.76
CA TYR A 272 9.73 13.96 11.55
C TYR A 272 10.91 13.62 10.65
N LEU A 273 11.96 14.41 10.71
CA LEU A 273 13.26 14.14 10.07
C LEU A 273 14.15 13.41 11.07
N ALA A 274 14.63 12.22 10.72
CA ALA A 274 15.38 11.35 11.61
C ALA A 274 16.77 11.03 11.06
N LEU A 275 17.76 10.94 11.97
CA LEU A 275 19.11 10.44 11.67
C LEU A 275 19.24 8.92 11.90
N HIS A 276 18.13 8.22 12.08
CA HIS A 276 18.04 6.78 12.29
C HIS A 276 16.99 6.19 11.37
N ALA A 277 17.05 4.87 11.13
CA ALA A 277 16.07 4.16 10.33
C ALA A 277 14.65 4.27 10.94
N PRO A 278 13.58 4.15 10.13
CA PRO A 278 12.21 4.13 10.60
C PRO A 278 12.00 3.18 11.76
N SER A 279 11.17 3.59 12.70
CA SER A 279 10.87 2.83 13.92
C SER A 279 9.57 3.36 14.54
N ALA A 280 9.05 2.69 15.55
CA ALA A 280 7.92 3.18 16.34
C ALA A 280 8.14 4.61 16.87
N VAL A 281 9.38 4.99 17.17
CA VAL A 281 9.72 6.36 17.58
C VAL A 281 9.50 7.36 16.44
N SER A 282 9.90 7.01 15.22
CA SER A 282 9.71 7.91 14.06
C SER A 282 8.22 8.17 13.80
N VAL A 283 7.40 7.12 13.93
CA VAL A 283 5.94 7.22 13.79
C VAL A 283 5.35 8.07 14.91
N ALA A 284 5.75 7.81 16.16
CA ALA A 284 5.31 8.56 17.33
C ALA A 284 5.61 10.06 17.19
N MET A 285 6.84 10.41 16.77
CA MET A 285 7.27 11.79 16.57
C MET A 285 6.50 12.49 15.45
N ALA A 286 6.23 11.80 14.34
CA ALA A 286 5.47 12.35 13.24
C ALA A 286 3.98 12.56 13.61
N LEU A 287 3.37 11.61 14.32
CA LEU A 287 2.01 11.75 14.83
C LEU A 287 1.89 12.85 15.89
N LEU A 288 2.89 12.93 16.77
CA LEU A 288 2.97 14.01 17.75
C LEU A 288 3.06 15.37 17.03
N SER A 289 3.92 15.47 16.00
CA SER A 289 3.96 16.66 15.15
C SER A 289 2.61 16.99 14.52
N ALA A 290 1.84 15.98 14.11
CA ALA A 290 0.52 16.17 13.51
C ALA A 290 -0.54 16.61 14.53
N CYS A 291 -0.53 16.03 15.73
CA CYS A 291 -1.63 16.21 16.70
C CYS A 291 -1.55 17.49 17.54
N TYR A 292 -0.37 18.10 17.65
CA TYR A 292 -0.16 19.25 18.54
C TYR A 292 0.27 20.52 17.78
N PRO A 293 0.00 21.72 18.34
CA PRO A 293 0.52 22.98 17.82
C PRO A 293 2.05 22.94 17.68
N LYS A 294 2.59 23.56 16.63
CA LYS A 294 4.03 23.51 16.32
C LYS A 294 4.86 24.62 16.94
N THR A 295 4.23 25.50 17.70
CA THR A 295 4.90 26.66 18.35
C THR A 295 6.06 26.24 19.24
N GLU A 296 5.92 25.13 19.95
CA GLU A 296 6.91 24.61 20.91
C GLU A 296 7.62 23.33 20.42
N GLN A 297 7.39 22.95 19.16
CA GLN A 297 8.01 21.74 18.62
C GLN A 297 9.43 22.00 18.12
N PRO A 298 10.32 20.97 18.18
CA PRO A 298 11.66 21.04 17.60
C PRO A 298 11.64 21.26 16.08
N LEU A 299 12.72 21.86 15.57
CA LEU A 299 12.87 22.19 14.14
C LEU A 299 12.71 20.97 13.21
N MET A 300 13.15 19.76 13.63
CA MET A 300 13.01 18.53 12.87
C MET A 300 11.55 18.06 12.71
N MET A 301 10.62 18.68 13.41
CA MET A 301 9.18 18.43 13.37
C MET A 301 8.39 19.64 12.85
N GLY A 302 9.06 20.64 12.31
CA GLY A 302 8.44 21.85 11.77
C GLY A 302 8.28 22.99 12.79
N GLY A 303 8.82 22.86 13.99
CA GLY A 303 8.83 23.94 14.97
C GLY A 303 9.69 25.15 14.56
N GLY A 304 9.35 26.32 15.03
CA GLY A 304 10.11 27.56 14.79
C GLY A 304 9.94 28.20 13.42
N GLN A 305 9.08 27.68 12.53
CA GLN A 305 8.84 28.22 11.19
C GLN A 305 7.37 28.65 11.00
N GLY A 306 7.16 29.93 10.72
CA GLY A 306 5.94 30.71 10.88
C GLY A 306 4.62 30.18 10.29
N THR A 307 4.62 29.47 9.15
CA THR A 307 3.36 29.12 8.44
C THR A 307 2.77 27.76 8.81
N MET A 308 3.56 26.87 9.43
CA MET A 308 3.12 25.53 9.83
C MET A 308 2.27 25.49 11.10
N HIS A 309 2.30 26.55 11.90
CA HIS A 309 1.74 26.55 13.27
C HIS A 309 0.24 26.33 13.36
N ARG A 310 -0.48 26.66 12.29
CA ARG A 310 -1.96 26.57 12.25
C ARG A 310 -2.51 25.19 11.87
N TYR A 311 -1.66 24.24 11.44
CA TYR A 311 -2.09 22.93 10.96
C TYR A 311 -1.77 21.86 11.98
N TRP A 312 -2.76 21.44 12.75
CA TRP A 312 -2.64 20.40 13.76
C TRP A 312 -4.01 19.82 14.12
N GLY A 313 -4.02 18.67 14.76
CA GLY A 313 -5.21 18.02 15.30
C GLY A 313 -5.12 16.50 15.25
N THR A 314 -5.85 15.85 16.16
CA THR A 314 -5.93 14.38 16.22
C THR A 314 -6.79 13.87 15.07
N PRO A 315 -6.24 13.02 14.17
CA PRO A 315 -7.03 12.43 13.12
C PRO A 315 -7.96 11.35 13.66
N ALA A 316 -9.09 11.12 12.98
CA ALA A 316 -9.98 10.01 13.32
C ALA A 316 -9.39 8.67 12.85
N ALA A 317 -8.68 8.66 11.72
CA ALA A 317 -8.04 7.46 11.19
C ALA A 317 -6.67 7.75 10.60
N VAL A 318 -5.76 6.77 10.71
CA VAL A 318 -4.42 6.78 10.13
C VAL A 318 -4.29 5.65 9.12
N GLY A 319 -4.07 6.00 7.85
CA GLY A 319 -3.74 5.05 6.79
C GLY A 319 -2.23 4.84 6.70
N ALA A 320 -1.76 3.61 6.85
CA ALA A 320 -0.35 3.25 6.78
C ALA A 320 -0.12 2.06 5.84
N ASP A 321 1.13 1.82 5.45
CA ASP A 321 1.51 0.57 4.78
C ASP A 321 1.65 -0.58 5.80
N ASN A 322 2.01 -1.78 5.29
CA ASN A 322 2.19 -2.97 6.14
C ASN A 322 3.62 -3.10 6.70
N ALA A 323 4.33 -2.00 6.90
CA ALA A 323 5.65 -2.05 7.53
C ALA A 323 5.55 -2.46 9.01
N ALA A 324 6.62 -3.07 9.53
CA ALA A 324 6.62 -3.68 10.86
C ALA A 324 6.30 -2.69 11.99
N GLU A 325 6.67 -1.43 11.83
CA GLU A 325 6.40 -0.34 12.77
C GLU A 325 4.91 -0.01 12.90
N PHE A 326 4.11 -0.28 11.86
CA PHE A 326 2.66 -0.01 11.84
C PHE A 326 1.82 -1.25 12.17
N THR A 327 2.37 -2.46 12.05
CA THR A 327 1.64 -3.71 12.24
C THR A 327 1.78 -4.31 13.65
N SER A 328 2.44 -3.60 14.58
CA SER A 328 2.61 -4.09 15.94
C SER A 328 1.33 -3.90 16.78
N ASP A 329 0.94 -4.93 17.51
CA ASP A 329 -0.24 -4.89 18.42
C ASP A 329 -0.16 -3.70 19.40
N ALA A 330 1.05 -3.35 19.86
CA ALA A 330 1.27 -2.23 20.77
C ALA A 330 0.96 -0.87 20.11
N PHE A 331 1.27 -0.72 18.83
CA PHE A 331 0.97 0.49 18.08
C PHE A 331 -0.54 0.63 17.87
N GLU A 332 -1.18 -0.43 17.40
CA GLU A 332 -2.63 -0.45 17.21
C GLU A 332 -3.39 -0.20 18.52
N ALA A 333 -3.02 -0.88 19.60
CA ALA A 333 -3.62 -0.66 20.91
C ALA A 333 -3.45 0.78 21.41
N THR A 334 -2.30 1.42 21.12
CA THR A 334 -2.06 2.82 21.49
C THR A 334 -2.95 3.76 20.67
N LEU A 335 -3.06 3.57 19.35
CA LEU A 335 -3.96 4.35 18.52
C LEU A 335 -5.42 4.23 18.99
N ASN A 336 -5.87 2.99 19.26
CA ASN A 336 -7.22 2.73 19.76
C ASN A 336 -7.49 3.41 21.11
N TYR A 337 -6.49 3.46 22.00
CA TYR A 337 -6.60 4.21 23.27
C TYR A 337 -6.89 5.69 23.04
N TYR A 338 -6.27 6.29 22.01
CA TYR A 338 -6.51 7.67 21.60
C TYR A 338 -7.68 7.83 20.62
N ARG A 339 -8.47 6.76 20.39
CA ARG A 339 -9.63 6.74 19.47
C ARG A 339 -9.23 7.10 18.02
N ILE A 340 -8.09 6.62 17.59
CA ILE A 340 -7.58 6.76 16.23
C ILE A 340 -7.64 5.39 15.57
N ASP A 341 -8.41 5.24 14.51
CA ASP A 341 -8.51 3.99 13.76
C ASP A 341 -7.25 3.76 12.90
N LEU A 342 -6.70 2.56 12.93
CA LEU A 342 -5.58 2.17 12.05
C LEU A 342 -6.12 1.47 10.80
N LEU A 343 -5.81 2.01 9.64
CA LEU A 343 -6.21 1.47 8.34
C LEU A 343 -4.96 1.03 7.56
N LEU A 344 -4.64 -0.26 7.63
CA LEU A 344 -3.52 -0.81 6.88
C LEU A 344 -3.89 -1.00 5.40
N ARG A 345 -2.97 -0.69 4.51
CA ARG A 345 -3.16 -0.85 3.06
C ARG A 345 -3.39 -2.32 2.72
N PRO A 346 -4.44 -2.68 1.96
CA PRO A 346 -4.61 -4.05 1.48
C PRO A 346 -3.42 -4.51 0.65
N ILE A 347 -2.95 -5.74 0.87
CA ILE A 347 -1.78 -6.31 0.17
C ILE A 347 -2.03 -6.24 -1.35
N GLY A 348 -1.05 -5.73 -2.10
CA GLY A 348 -1.10 -5.60 -3.57
C GLY A 348 -1.87 -4.36 -4.08
N LYS A 349 -2.47 -3.54 -3.23
CA LYS A 349 -3.22 -2.33 -3.64
C LYS A 349 -2.43 -1.05 -3.32
N LYS A 350 -1.30 -0.82 -4.00
CA LYS A 350 -0.41 0.34 -3.79
C LYS A 350 -1.09 1.71 -4.00
N HIS A 351 -2.14 1.77 -4.81
CA HIS A 351 -2.83 3.03 -5.10
C HIS A 351 -3.51 3.69 -3.89
N TYR A 352 -3.73 2.96 -2.79
CA TYR A 352 -4.28 3.53 -1.55
C TYR A 352 -3.30 4.50 -0.84
N GLY A 353 -1.99 4.45 -1.15
CA GLY A 353 -0.97 5.39 -0.67
C GLY A 353 -0.68 6.57 -1.59
N GLY A 354 -1.39 6.71 -2.70
CA GLY A 354 -1.04 7.61 -3.79
C GLY A 354 -0.95 9.10 -3.44
N HIS A 355 -1.51 9.54 -2.32
CA HIS A 355 -1.42 10.95 -1.90
C HIS A 355 -0.12 11.24 -1.18
N VAL A 356 0.25 10.42 -0.21
CA VAL A 356 1.53 10.56 0.50
C VAL A 356 2.70 10.27 -0.43
N GLU A 357 2.59 9.28 -1.32
CA GLU A 357 3.63 8.97 -2.32
C GLU A 357 3.87 10.13 -3.29
N ARG A 358 2.82 10.81 -3.78
CA ARG A 358 2.94 12.01 -4.63
C ARG A 358 3.55 13.20 -3.88
N LEU A 359 3.17 13.40 -2.61
CA LEU A 359 3.79 14.42 -1.77
C LEU A 359 5.29 14.16 -1.62
N ILE A 360 5.65 12.93 -1.25
CA ILE A 360 7.05 12.50 -1.10
C ILE A 360 7.80 12.74 -2.42
N GLY A 361 7.24 12.31 -3.56
CA GLY A 361 7.83 12.53 -4.88
C GLY A 361 8.05 14.02 -5.19
N THR A 362 7.10 14.88 -4.82
CA THR A 362 7.21 16.34 -4.99
C THR A 362 8.34 16.94 -4.14
N LEU A 363 8.43 16.54 -2.87
CA LEU A 363 9.45 17.03 -1.94
C LEU A 363 10.85 16.50 -2.29
N MET A 364 10.96 15.21 -2.64
CA MET A 364 12.22 14.60 -3.07
C MET A 364 12.70 15.14 -4.41
N GLY A 365 11.79 15.43 -5.36
CA GLY A 365 12.13 16.11 -6.61
C GLY A 365 12.82 17.47 -6.39
N LYS A 366 12.40 18.21 -5.36
CA LYS A 366 13.09 19.47 -4.97
C LYS A 366 14.42 19.21 -4.25
N ALA A 367 14.51 18.13 -3.48
CA ALA A 367 15.75 17.74 -2.79
C ALA A 367 16.86 17.39 -3.79
N HIS A 368 16.53 16.94 -5.01
CA HIS A 368 17.51 16.70 -6.06
C HIS A 368 18.27 17.95 -6.54
N MET A 369 17.80 19.14 -6.22
CA MET A 369 18.50 20.40 -6.53
C MET A 369 19.49 20.82 -5.43
N LEU A 370 19.57 20.08 -4.32
CA LEU A 370 20.46 20.38 -3.23
C LEU A 370 21.85 19.75 -3.43
N PRO A 371 22.92 20.39 -2.96
CA PRO A 371 24.25 19.79 -2.96
C PRO A 371 24.26 18.54 -2.08
N GLY A 372 25.00 17.50 -2.51
CA GLY A 372 25.00 16.19 -1.85
C GLY A 372 23.80 15.30 -2.20
N THR A 373 23.03 15.64 -3.25
CA THR A 373 21.94 14.80 -3.74
C THR A 373 22.44 13.45 -4.23
N THR A 374 21.61 12.41 -4.04
CA THR A 374 21.90 11.05 -4.50
C THR A 374 21.03 10.67 -5.67
N TYR A 375 21.10 11.40 -6.77
CA TYR A 375 20.27 11.21 -7.96
C TYR A 375 19.67 9.81 -8.13
N SER A 376 18.37 9.71 -8.37
CA SER A 376 17.69 8.45 -8.64
C SER A 376 18.02 7.84 -10.02
N ASN A 377 18.63 8.63 -10.93
CA ASN A 377 18.94 8.22 -12.29
C ASN A 377 20.42 7.80 -12.43
N VAL A 378 20.64 6.55 -12.89
CA VAL A 378 21.99 5.94 -13.02
C VAL A 378 22.88 6.71 -13.98
N LEU A 379 22.32 7.35 -15.03
CA LEU A 379 23.08 8.09 -16.03
C LEU A 379 23.65 9.42 -15.52
N THR A 380 22.95 10.11 -14.63
CA THR A 380 23.41 11.35 -13.97
C THR A 380 24.35 11.09 -12.79
N LYS A 381 24.42 9.85 -12.32
CA LYS A 381 25.22 9.43 -11.16
C LYS A 381 26.69 9.11 -11.50
N ALA A 382 27.02 8.92 -12.77
CA ALA A 382 28.32 8.37 -13.20
C ALA A 382 29.51 9.32 -12.89
N GLU A 383 29.28 10.64 -12.75
CA GLU A 383 30.33 11.64 -12.52
C GLU A 383 30.16 12.46 -11.24
N TYR A 384 29.04 12.27 -10.48
CA TYR A 384 28.71 13.07 -9.31
C TYR A 384 28.98 12.31 -8.01
N ASP A 385 29.98 12.77 -7.24
CA ASP A 385 30.27 12.24 -5.90
C ASP A 385 29.41 12.95 -4.86
N SER A 386 28.21 12.39 -4.58
CA SER A 386 27.25 12.95 -3.62
C SER A 386 27.82 13.15 -2.21
N ALA A 387 28.82 12.38 -1.81
CA ALA A 387 29.44 12.52 -0.51
C ALA A 387 30.38 13.73 -0.47
N LYS A 388 31.15 13.93 -1.56
CA LYS A 388 32.09 15.06 -1.70
C LYS A 388 31.35 16.39 -1.83
N GLU A 389 30.25 16.39 -2.55
CA GLU A 389 29.41 17.58 -2.80
C GLU A 389 28.41 17.87 -1.67
N SER A 390 28.39 17.07 -0.61
CA SER A 390 27.50 17.32 0.54
C SER A 390 27.91 18.60 1.29
N ALA A 391 26.95 19.48 1.55
CA ALA A 391 27.21 20.78 2.16
C ALA A 391 26.24 21.18 3.29
N LEU A 392 25.05 20.57 3.33
CA LEU A 392 24.03 20.95 4.30
C LEU A 392 24.20 20.20 5.62
N THR A 393 24.22 20.93 6.71
CA THR A 393 24.08 20.35 8.04
C THR A 393 22.64 19.90 8.28
N TYR A 394 22.44 19.04 9.26
CA TYR A 394 21.10 18.56 9.64
C TYR A 394 20.14 19.72 9.95
N LYS A 395 20.58 20.72 10.70
CA LYS A 395 19.78 21.90 11.06
C LYS A 395 19.37 22.73 9.84
N GLN A 396 20.28 22.89 8.87
CA GLN A 396 19.97 23.58 7.61
C GLN A 396 18.97 22.80 6.75
N LEU A 397 19.11 21.48 6.67
CA LEU A 397 18.14 20.63 5.99
C LEU A 397 16.75 20.72 6.65
N CYS A 398 16.66 20.71 7.98
CA CYS A 398 15.39 20.85 8.69
C CYS A 398 14.69 22.19 8.37
N ARG A 399 15.43 23.28 8.31
CA ARG A 399 14.88 24.61 7.92
C ARG A 399 14.40 24.60 6.48
N TRP A 400 15.26 24.16 5.57
CA TRP A 400 14.90 24.05 4.16
C TRP A 400 13.64 23.20 3.94
N PHE A 401 13.54 22.08 4.66
CA PHE A 401 12.38 21.19 4.54
C PHE A 401 11.10 21.87 5.05
N ALA A 402 11.15 22.58 6.15
CA ALA A 402 10.03 23.36 6.67
C ALA A 402 9.55 24.42 5.66
N ASP A 403 10.50 25.12 4.99
CA ASP A 403 10.20 26.08 3.93
C ASP A 403 9.53 25.40 2.72
N GLN A 404 10.02 24.21 2.31
CA GLN A 404 9.40 23.45 1.20
C GLN A 404 7.99 22.98 1.53
N VAL A 405 7.72 22.60 2.76
CA VAL A 405 6.36 22.25 3.22
C VAL A 405 5.46 23.50 3.20
N ALA A 406 5.94 24.63 3.65
CA ALA A 406 5.20 25.90 3.61
C ALA A 406 4.85 26.31 2.17
N ILE A 407 5.83 26.23 1.25
CA ILE A 407 5.63 26.49 -0.19
C ILE A 407 4.62 25.49 -0.79
N TYR A 408 4.68 24.22 -0.39
CA TYR A 408 3.73 23.20 -0.84
C TYR A 408 2.31 23.53 -0.40
N HIS A 409 2.10 24.00 0.83
CA HIS A 409 0.78 24.39 1.33
C HIS A 409 0.16 25.57 0.57
N GLY A 410 0.98 26.50 0.07
CA GLY A 410 0.53 27.65 -0.73
C GLY A 410 0.45 27.41 -2.24
N ARG A 411 0.75 26.19 -2.71
CA ARG A 411 0.73 25.88 -4.16
C ARG A 411 -0.60 25.24 -4.55
N ALA A 412 -1.17 25.70 -5.68
CA ALA A 412 -2.40 25.12 -6.24
C ALA A 412 -2.19 23.67 -6.71
N HIS A 413 -3.15 22.80 -6.42
CA HIS A 413 -3.14 21.39 -6.77
C HIS A 413 -4.32 21.03 -7.69
N GLU A 414 -4.06 20.29 -8.77
CA GLU A 414 -5.11 19.82 -9.68
C GLU A 414 -6.15 18.93 -8.95
N GLY A 415 -5.69 18.05 -8.08
CA GLY A 415 -6.55 17.18 -7.28
C GLY A 415 -7.43 17.90 -6.25
N LEU A 416 -7.18 19.20 -6.00
CA LEU A 416 -7.98 20.09 -5.19
C LEU A 416 -8.75 21.13 -6.03
N ARG A 417 -9.02 20.83 -7.30
CA ARG A 417 -9.69 21.73 -8.25
C ARG A 417 -8.96 23.10 -8.36
N ARG A 418 -7.64 23.06 -8.41
CA ARG A 418 -6.72 24.21 -8.43
C ARG A 418 -6.69 25.09 -7.19
N LYS A 419 -7.29 24.64 -6.07
CA LYS A 419 -7.10 25.27 -4.77
C LYS A 419 -5.78 24.85 -4.14
N THR A 420 -5.29 25.69 -3.25
CA THR A 420 -4.13 25.34 -2.41
C THR A 420 -4.56 24.49 -1.22
N PRO A 421 -3.68 23.65 -0.65
CA PRO A 421 -3.95 22.95 0.60
C PRO A 421 -4.43 23.87 1.72
N SER A 422 -3.81 25.06 1.84
CA SER A 422 -4.19 26.08 2.84
C SER A 422 -5.63 26.56 2.67
N GLU A 423 -6.04 26.90 1.45
CA GLU A 423 -7.41 27.36 1.17
C GLU A 423 -8.43 26.27 1.53
N VAL A 424 -8.15 25.01 1.16
CA VAL A 424 -9.07 23.90 1.48
C VAL A 424 -9.15 23.67 2.98
N TRP A 425 -8.03 23.75 3.70
CA TRP A 425 -8.04 23.65 5.16
C TRP A 425 -8.89 24.75 5.81
N ASP A 426 -8.70 25.99 5.39
CA ASP A 426 -9.43 27.13 5.93
C ASP A 426 -10.94 27.06 5.65
N GLU A 427 -11.32 26.63 4.44
CA GLU A 427 -12.71 26.39 4.08
C GLU A 427 -13.34 25.29 4.94
N GLU A 428 -12.64 24.20 5.17
CA GLU A 428 -13.14 23.10 6.01
C GLU A 428 -13.22 23.52 7.48
N MET A 429 -12.25 24.26 7.99
CA MET A 429 -12.30 24.85 9.35
C MET A 429 -13.50 25.78 9.50
N ALA A 430 -13.76 26.62 8.50
CA ALA A 430 -14.92 27.52 8.52
C ALA A 430 -16.26 26.75 8.56
N LYS A 431 -16.36 25.61 7.88
CA LYS A 431 -17.56 24.73 7.92
C LYS A 431 -17.79 24.10 9.30
N LEU A 432 -16.71 23.81 10.03
CA LEU A 432 -16.77 23.24 11.38
C LEU A 432 -17.18 24.28 12.43
N GLY A 433 -17.14 25.56 12.09
CA GLY A 433 -17.59 26.69 12.91
C GLY A 433 -16.46 27.54 13.45
N GLN A 434 -16.77 28.82 13.76
CA GLN A 434 -15.77 29.81 14.19
C GLN A 434 -15.07 29.45 15.52
N ASN A 435 -15.71 28.66 16.37
CA ASN A 435 -15.19 28.24 17.68
C ASN A 435 -14.60 26.82 17.65
N TYR A 436 -14.48 26.20 16.47
CA TYR A 436 -13.91 24.88 16.39
C TYR A 436 -12.41 24.91 16.65
N VAL A 437 -11.98 24.12 17.61
CA VAL A 437 -10.56 23.88 17.93
C VAL A 437 -10.27 22.41 17.65
N PRO A 438 -9.24 22.11 16.82
CA PRO A 438 -8.87 20.72 16.56
C PRO A 438 -8.58 19.97 17.87
N PRO A 439 -9.02 18.71 18.00
CA PRO A 439 -8.79 17.94 19.22
C PRO A 439 -7.30 17.59 19.39
N VAL A 440 -6.83 17.58 20.64
CA VAL A 440 -5.50 17.08 21.02
C VAL A 440 -5.65 15.81 21.86
N PRO A 441 -4.68 14.86 21.80
CA PRO A 441 -4.83 13.58 22.51
C PRO A 441 -4.56 13.67 24.03
N GLY A 442 -4.37 14.84 24.59
CA GLY A 442 -4.05 15.05 25.99
C GLY A 442 -2.63 15.58 26.21
N ASP A 443 -1.94 15.11 27.26
CA ASP A 443 -0.56 15.51 27.56
C ASP A 443 0.43 15.00 26.49
N PHE A 444 1.23 15.93 25.97
CA PHE A 444 2.22 15.71 24.91
C PHE A 444 3.25 14.60 25.26
N ARG A 445 3.78 14.62 26.49
CA ARG A 445 4.77 13.64 26.94
C ARG A 445 4.17 12.26 27.09
N THR A 446 2.98 12.16 27.66
CA THR A 446 2.26 10.91 27.82
C THR A 446 1.94 10.28 26.48
N PHE A 447 1.45 11.09 25.52
CA PHE A 447 1.19 10.62 24.16
C PHE A 447 2.46 10.03 23.50
N LEU A 448 3.60 10.72 23.59
CA LEU A 448 4.87 10.23 23.05
C LEU A 448 5.28 8.88 23.67
N LEU A 449 5.25 8.80 25.01
CA LEU A 449 5.70 7.61 25.75
C LEU A 449 4.79 6.40 25.55
N ASP A 450 3.50 6.62 25.33
CA ASP A 450 2.56 5.54 25.04
C ASP A 450 2.91 4.79 23.74
N PHE A 451 3.50 5.46 22.74
CA PHE A 451 3.97 4.83 21.52
C PHE A 451 5.32 4.13 21.64
N PHE A 452 6.09 4.37 22.70
CA PHE A 452 7.36 3.71 22.87
C PHE A 452 7.20 2.20 23.12
N PRO A 453 8.13 1.37 22.66
CA PRO A 453 8.09 -0.06 22.91
C PRO A 453 8.13 -0.34 24.43
N SER A 454 7.54 -1.45 24.82
CA SER A 454 7.43 -1.86 26.22
C SER A 454 8.16 -3.17 26.50
N ILE A 455 8.61 -3.30 27.74
CA ILE A 455 9.19 -4.52 28.29
C ILE A 455 8.54 -4.85 29.62
N SER A 456 8.35 -6.15 29.92
CA SER A 456 7.89 -6.60 31.23
C SER A 456 9.10 -7.11 32.03
N ARG A 457 9.35 -6.53 33.21
CA ARG A 457 10.46 -6.88 34.11
C ARG A 457 10.01 -6.92 35.55
N THR A 458 10.65 -7.80 36.33
CA THR A 458 10.47 -7.83 37.79
C THR A 458 11.44 -6.83 38.41
N VAL A 459 10.95 -6.00 39.31
CA VAL A 459 11.78 -5.07 40.08
C VAL A 459 12.58 -5.87 41.11
N GLN A 460 13.89 -5.85 41.00
CA GLN A 460 14.83 -6.49 41.91
C GLN A 460 15.30 -5.52 42.99
N THR A 461 15.95 -5.99 44.03
CA THR A 461 16.57 -5.15 45.07
C THR A 461 17.63 -4.20 44.51
N LYS A 462 18.29 -4.60 43.41
CA LYS A 462 19.29 -3.79 42.67
C LYS A 462 18.65 -2.83 41.65
N GLY A 463 17.32 -2.87 41.48
CA GLY A 463 16.59 -2.11 40.47
C GLY A 463 15.98 -2.98 39.39
N VAL A 464 15.66 -2.37 38.24
CA VAL A 464 15.09 -3.04 37.06
C VAL A 464 16.20 -3.40 36.10
N GLU A 465 16.36 -4.68 35.77
CA GLU A 465 17.36 -5.14 34.82
C GLU A 465 16.83 -5.11 33.38
N PHE A 466 17.54 -4.41 32.51
CA PHE A 466 17.24 -4.41 31.10
C PHE A 466 18.53 -4.25 30.27
N ASN A 467 18.76 -5.17 29.33
CA ASN A 467 19.95 -5.21 28.47
C ASN A 467 21.28 -5.23 29.24
N GLY A 468 21.33 -5.93 30.37
CA GLY A 468 22.52 -6.03 31.20
C GLY A 468 22.81 -4.79 32.06
N GLU A 469 21.91 -3.83 32.08
CA GLU A 469 22.00 -2.62 32.89
C GLU A 469 20.90 -2.60 33.96
N PHE A 470 21.20 -1.95 35.09
CA PHE A 470 20.21 -1.70 36.12
C PHE A 470 19.70 -0.26 36.06
N TYR A 471 18.40 -0.12 36.29
CA TYR A 471 17.71 1.17 36.34
C TYR A 471 17.09 1.35 37.72
N VAL A 472 17.32 2.51 38.34
CA VAL A 472 16.94 2.76 39.74
C VAL A 472 16.28 4.12 39.90
N SER A 473 15.19 4.14 40.66
CA SER A 473 14.59 5.39 41.15
C SER A 473 13.89 5.13 42.49
N LEU A 474 13.57 6.19 43.21
CA LEU A 474 12.82 6.07 44.47
C LEU A 474 11.43 5.46 44.28
N VAL A 475 10.84 5.65 43.10
CA VAL A 475 9.51 5.11 42.75
C VAL A 475 9.55 3.59 42.68
N VAL A 476 10.51 3.02 41.93
CA VAL A 476 10.62 1.56 41.80
C VAL A 476 11.10 0.87 43.04
N ARG A 477 11.80 1.55 43.93
CA ARG A 477 12.28 0.99 45.22
C ARG A 477 11.14 0.46 46.06
N LYS A 478 9.97 1.08 45.99
CA LYS A 478 8.76 0.64 46.73
C LYS A 478 8.04 -0.55 46.09
N LEU A 479 8.44 -0.96 44.89
CA LEU A 479 7.76 -1.95 44.04
C LEU A 479 8.61 -3.23 43.86
N VAL A 480 9.64 -3.44 44.72
CA VAL A 480 10.50 -4.62 44.69
C VAL A 480 9.66 -5.91 44.78
N GLY A 481 9.96 -6.89 43.92
CA GLY A 481 9.25 -8.16 43.79
C GLY A 481 8.08 -8.13 42.79
N GLN A 482 7.62 -6.96 42.39
CA GLN A 482 6.52 -6.86 41.44
C GLN A 482 7.04 -6.95 40.00
N ARG A 483 6.24 -7.60 39.11
CA ARG A 483 6.49 -7.64 37.67
C ARG A 483 5.67 -6.55 37.01
N LEU A 484 6.36 -5.59 36.41
CA LEU A 484 5.77 -4.38 35.84
C LEU A 484 6.16 -4.18 34.38
N VAL A 485 5.41 -3.37 33.67
CA VAL A 485 5.65 -3.00 32.27
C VAL A 485 6.34 -1.63 32.23
N PHE A 486 7.48 -1.59 31.56
CA PHE A 486 8.28 -0.38 31.39
C PHE A 486 8.32 0.00 29.91
N LYS A 487 8.26 1.28 29.64
CA LYS A 487 8.53 1.86 28.31
C LYS A 487 10.01 2.18 28.18
N TYR A 488 10.56 2.11 26.98
CA TYR A 488 11.96 2.47 26.72
C TYR A 488 12.10 3.14 25.35
N ASN A 489 13.13 3.99 25.20
CA ASN A 489 13.48 4.59 23.93
C ASN A 489 14.59 3.77 23.25
N PRO A 490 14.34 3.12 22.10
CA PRO A 490 15.36 2.35 21.40
C PRO A 490 16.58 3.15 20.95
N LEU A 491 16.45 4.46 20.84
CA LEU A 491 17.54 5.35 20.42
C LEU A 491 18.40 5.81 21.60
N ASN A 492 17.87 5.72 22.81
CA ASN A 492 18.54 6.14 24.03
C ASN A 492 18.08 5.28 25.19
N LEU A 493 18.90 4.30 25.59
CA LEU A 493 18.63 3.39 26.68
C LEU A 493 19.02 3.94 28.06
N GLY A 494 19.42 5.22 28.18
CA GLY A 494 19.85 5.82 29.44
C GLY A 494 18.76 5.89 30.50
N LYS A 495 17.50 5.78 30.13
CA LYS A 495 16.36 5.72 31.05
C LYS A 495 15.21 4.90 30.48
N ILE A 496 14.42 4.34 31.38
CA ILE A 496 13.14 3.68 31.09
C ILE A 496 12.02 4.39 31.87
N TRP A 497 10.77 4.13 31.51
CA TRP A 497 9.62 4.78 32.14
C TRP A 497 8.63 3.75 32.68
N LEU A 498 8.13 4.04 33.87
CA LEU A 498 7.05 3.28 34.49
C LEU A 498 5.80 4.16 34.58
N ARG A 499 4.66 3.65 34.10
CA ARG A 499 3.37 4.33 34.27
C ARG A 499 2.71 3.88 35.56
N LEU A 500 2.44 4.81 36.47
CA LEU A 500 1.69 4.62 37.72
C LEU A 500 0.64 5.73 37.82
N ASP A 501 -0.56 5.36 38.17
CA ASP A 501 -1.70 6.31 38.37
C ASP A 501 -1.87 7.31 37.19
N GLY A 502 -1.67 6.81 35.97
CA GLY A 502 -1.78 7.61 34.74
C GLY A 502 -0.56 8.46 34.40
N LYS A 503 0.45 8.56 35.27
CA LYS A 503 1.67 9.38 35.05
C LYS A 503 2.90 8.52 34.78
N TYR A 504 3.80 9.04 33.95
CA TYR A 504 5.09 8.38 33.68
C TYR A 504 6.19 8.91 34.61
N TYR A 505 6.93 7.99 35.20
CA TYR A 505 8.07 8.25 36.06
C TYR A 505 9.36 7.80 35.39
N ASP A 506 10.37 8.68 35.37
CA ASP A 506 11.68 8.40 34.80
C ASP A 506 12.47 7.50 35.74
N ILE A 507 13.11 6.47 35.17
CA ILE A 507 13.97 5.53 35.88
C ILE A 507 15.29 5.48 35.12
N PRO A 508 16.30 6.28 35.53
CA PRO A 508 17.60 6.34 34.86
C PRO A 508 18.46 5.10 35.15
N TYR A 509 19.58 4.99 34.47
CA TYR A 509 20.63 4.05 34.81
C TYR A 509 21.02 4.18 36.28
N ALA A 510 21.32 3.04 36.92
CA ALA A 510 21.87 3.01 38.28
C ALA A 510 23.27 3.67 38.33
N ASP A 511 24.04 3.52 37.27
CA ASP A 511 25.33 4.17 37.08
C ASP A 511 25.13 5.43 36.21
N VAL A 512 25.08 6.59 36.87
CA VAL A 512 24.87 7.89 36.21
C VAL A 512 26.07 8.37 35.40
N THR A 513 27.25 7.75 35.58
CA THR A 513 28.46 8.09 34.81
C THR A 513 28.47 7.45 33.43
N LYS A 514 27.59 6.49 33.19
CA LYS A 514 27.55 5.73 31.97
C LYS A 514 26.83 6.46 30.86
N GLU A 515 27.50 6.60 29.71
CA GLU A 515 26.88 7.20 28.54
C GLU A 515 25.74 6.34 28.01
N PRO A 516 24.60 6.94 27.68
CA PRO A 516 23.50 6.23 27.07
C PRO A 516 23.88 5.65 25.72
N ILE A 517 23.46 4.42 25.45
CA ILE A 517 23.62 3.74 24.15
C ILE A 517 22.28 3.48 23.50
N SER A 518 22.28 3.30 22.17
CA SER A 518 21.08 2.85 21.45
C SER A 518 20.93 1.32 21.50
N MET A 519 19.72 0.82 21.24
CA MET A 519 19.44 -0.62 21.10
C MET A 519 20.31 -1.26 20.00
N SER A 520 20.54 -0.56 18.90
CA SER A 520 21.39 -1.03 17.80
C SER A 520 22.84 -1.21 18.22
N GLU A 521 23.37 -0.29 19.02
CA GLU A 521 24.72 -0.40 19.59
C GLU A 521 24.84 -1.54 20.59
N TYR A 522 23.83 -1.68 21.45
CA TYR A 522 23.77 -2.82 22.38
C TYR A 522 23.83 -4.16 21.65
N VAL A 523 23.00 -4.32 20.60
CA VAL A 523 22.97 -5.55 19.79
C VAL A 523 24.32 -5.79 19.08
N ALA A 524 24.94 -4.72 18.54
CA ALA A 524 26.23 -4.81 17.89
C ALA A 524 27.35 -5.25 18.86
N ARG A 525 27.38 -4.66 20.08
CA ARG A 525 28.35 -5.04 21.14
C ARG A 525 28.15 -6.50 21.59
N THR A 526 26.89 -6.93 21.75
CA THR A 526 26.57 -8.30 22.17
C THR A 526 26.94 -9.34 21.08
N LYS A 527 26.71 -9.03 19.81
CA LYS A 527 27.11 -9.90 18.69
C LYS A 527 28.62 -10.03 18.57
N SER A 528 29.37 -8.93 18.72
CA SER A 528 30.83 -8.94 18.69
C SER A 528 31.41 -9.73 19.87
N GLY A 529 30.83 -9.62 21.07
CA GLY A 529 31.22 -10.37 22.25
C GLY A 529 30.95 -11.89 22.14
N ARG A 530 29.85 -12.30 21.48
CA ARG A 530 29.56 -13.73 21.22
C ARG A 530 30.48 -14.33 20.15
N ARG A 531 30.86 -13.58 19.13
CA ARG A 531 31.86 -14.01 18.13
C ARG A 531 33.22 -14.29 18.78
N ARG A 532 33.69 -13.42 19.68
CA ARG A 532 34.95 -13.61 20.41
C ARG A 532 34.99 -14.86 21.30
N ARG A 533 33.83 -15.32 21.84
CA ARG A 533 33.78 -16.57 22.63
C ARG A 533 33.80 -17.86 21.79
N GLY A 534 33.46 -17.77 20.50
CA GLY A 534 33.47 -18.93 19.59
C GLY A 534 34.82 -19.15 18.87
N GLU A 535 35.74 -18.19 18.89
CA GLU A 535 37.01 -18.22 18.15
C GLU A 535 38.21 -18.73 18.96
N LEU A 536 38.00 -19.25 20.18
CA LEU A 536 39.08 -19.71 21.09
C LEU A 536 39.49 -21.18 20.91
N ALA A 537 39.39 -21.75 19.72
CA ALA A 537 39.87 -23.09 19.46
C ALA A 537 40.45 -23.25 18.04
N SER A 538 41.74 -23.18 17.96
CA SER A 538 42.72 -23.75 17.01
C SER A 538 43.62 -22.71 16.33
N PRO A 539 44.94 -22.83 16.50
CA PRO A 539 45.92 -21.93 15.88
C PRO A 539 46.35 -22.50 14.52
N ASP A 540 45.69 -22.03 13.48
CA ASP A 540 46.15 -22.24 12.11
C ASP A 540 46.86 -20.97 11.62
N LEU A 541 48.15 -21.00 11.55
CA LEU A 541 49.01 -19.85 11.22
C LEU A 541 48.64 -19.12 9.92
N HIS A 542 48.05 -19.82 8.97
CA HIS A 542 47.53 -19.22 7.74
C HIS A 542 46.22 -18.45 7.98
N LYS A 543 45.33 -18.89 8.87
CA LYS A 543 44.13 -18.15 9.28
C LYS A 543 44.49 -16.90 10.06
N LEU A 544 45.48 -16.97 10.96
CA LEU A 544 46.00 -15.81 11.70
C LEU A 544 46.57 -14.73 10.77
N ARG A 545 47.20 -15.12 9.64
CA ARG A 545 47.75 -14.17 8.68
C ARG A 545 46.65 -13.48 7.85
N LEU A 546 45.62 -14.20 7.47
CA LEU A 546 44.43 -13.64 6.81
C LEU A 546 43.59 -12.79 7.79
N GLN A 547 43.44 -13.25 9.03
CA GLN A 547 42.75 -12.48 10.09
C GLN A 547 43.46 -11.17 10.40
N SER A 548 44.82 -11.14 10.40
CA SER A 548 45.60 -9.91 10.61
C SER A 548 45.39 -8.88 9.51
N LEU A 549 45.15 -9.30 8.27
CA LEU A 549 44.81 -8.40 7.16
C LEU A 549 43.36 -7.95 7.21
N ASP A 550 42.45 -8.88 7.52
CA ASP A 550 41.02 -8.58 7.73
C ASP A 550 40.79 -7.70 8.97
N ASP A 551 41.59 -7.86 10.04
CA ASP A 551 41.58 -7.02 11.23
C ASP A 551 42.03 -5.59 10.95
N VAL A 552 43.04 -5.40 10.08
CA VAL A 552 43.47 -4.06 9.64
C VAL A 552 42.39 -3.40 8.78
N ASP A 553 41.80 -4.13 7.84
CA ASP A 553 40.68 -3.63 7.01
C ASP A 553 39.42 -3.39 7.83
N ASN A 554 39.15 -4.24 8.82
CA ASN A 554 38.04 -4.07 9.73
C ASN A 554 38.28 -2.91 10.72
N ALA A 555 39.52 -2.73 11.21
CA ALA A 555 39.89 -1.58 12.05
C ALA A 555 39.76 -0.24 11.29
N VAL A 556 40.12 -0.21 10.01
CA VAL A 556 39.91 0.97 9.15
C VAL A 556 38.42 1.23 8.95
N LYS A 557 37.62 0.17 8.67
CA LYS A 557 36.16 0.27 8.53
C LYS A 557 35.48 0.59 9.86
N GLU A 558 35.97 0.04 10.96
CA GLU A 558 35.44 0.26 12.31
C GLU A 558 35.79 1.67 12.81
N THR A 559 36.99 2.16 12.53
CA THR A 559 37.38 3.56 12.82
C THR A 559 36.51 4.55 12.02
N LYS A 560 36.24 4.23 10.76
CA LYS A 560 35.34 5.03 9.91
C LYS A 560 33.88 4.97 10.42
N ARG A 561 33.46 3.80 10.91
CA ARG A 561 32.13 3.57 11.48
C ARG A 561 31.96 4.18 12.85
N ILE A 562 33.00 4.15 13.71
CA ILE A 562 33.04 4.79 15.03
C ILE A 562 33.03 6.31 14.87
N ARG A 563 33.80 6.87 13.93
CA ARG A 563 33.75 8.30 13.60
C ARG A 563 32.35 8.72 13.12
N GLN A 564 31.71 7.91 12.26
CA GLN A 564 30.34 8.14 11.81
C GLN A 564 29.31 7.95 12.92
N SER A 565 29.49 6.96 13.81
CA SER A 565 28.61 6.69 14.95
C SER A 565 28.71 7.80 16.00
N ASN A 566 29.91 8.27 16.31
CA ASN A 566 30.13 9.35 17.27
C ASN A 566 29.61 10.71 16.75
N ALA A 567 29.75 10.96 15.45
CA ALA A 567 29.12 12.11 14.82
C ALA A 567 27.58 12.03 14.84
N LYS A 568 27.02 10.82 14.58
CA LYS A 568 25.57 10.58 14.72
C LYS A 568 25.08 10.74 16.16
N LYS A 569 25.83 10.20 17.16
CA LYS A 569 25.49 10.33 18.57
C LYS A 569 25.39 11.77 19.02
N SER A 570 26.38 12.60 18.64
CA SER A 570 26.37 14.01 18.97
C SER A 570 25.13 14.72 18.43
N GLN A 571 24.72 14.42 17.19
CA GLN A 571 23.55 15.03 16.58
C GLN A 571 22.23 14.47 17.10
N ILE A 572 22.13 13.13 17.32
CA ILE A 572 20.95 12.51 17.92
C ILE A 572 20.78 12.98 19.38
N SER A 573 21.87 13.07 20.14
CA SER A 573 21.84 13.59 21.50
C SER A 573 21.41 15.05 21.54
N GLN A 574 21.91 15.89 20.62
CA GLN A 574 21.47 17.29 20.51
C GLN A 574 20.00 17.41 20.10
N SER A 575 19.55 16.57 19.15
CA SER A 575 18.14 16.56 18.73
C SER A 575 17.22 16.03 19.84
N MET A 576 17.65 15.00 20.59
CA MET A 576 16.88 14.46 21.72
C MET A 576 16.87 15.43 22.92
N GLN A 577 18.00 16.08 23.21
CA GLN A 577 18.06 17.12 24.24
C GLN A 577 17.20 18.34 23.89
N SER A 578 17.13 18.72 22.58
CA SER A 578 16.22 19.77 22.16
C SER A 578 14.75 19.34 22.32
N ILE A 579 14.40 18.09 21.97
CA ILE A 579 13.06 17.56 22.18
C ILE A 579 12.71 17.49 23.68
N GLU A 580 13.65 17.02 24.52
CA GLU A 580 13.42 16.93 25.98
C GLU A 580 13.36 18.31 26.65
N LYS A 581 14.08 19.29 26.13
CA LYS A 581 14.09 20.67 26.63
C LYS A 581 12.85 21.45 26.18
N ASP A 582 12.36 21.15 24.99
CA ASP A 582 11.18 21.78 24.37
C ASP A 582 9.87 21.03 24.69
N LEU A 583 9.92 19.90 25.44
CA LEU A 583 8.74 19.26 25.99
C LEU A 583 8.16 20.17 27.08
N PRO A 584 6.95 20.72 26.92
CA PRO A 584 6.34 21.55 27.93
C PRO A 584 6.21 20.78 29.25
N ALA A 585 6.63 21.39 30.34
CA ALA A 585 6.36 20.85 31.66
C ALA A 585 4.84 20.86 31.88
N ASP A 586 4.25 19.66 32.10
CA ASP A 586 2.85 19.41 32.50
C ASP A 586 1.91 20.61 32.25
N THR A 587 1.53 20.84 31.01
CA THR A 587 0.42 21.76 30.73
C THR A 587 -0.87 20.99 30.95
N ASP A 588 -1.68 21.47 31.90
CA ASP A 588 -3.05 20.99 32.21
C ASP A 588 -4.02 21.25 31.02
N LEU A 589 -3.66 20.77 29.84
CA LEU A 589 -4.57 20.75 28.71
C LEU A 589 -5.59 19.63 28.94
N LYS A 590 -6.73 19.98 29.53
CA LYS A 590 -7.87 19.07 29.62
C LYS A 590 -8.23 18.58 28.21
N PRO A 591 -8.36 17.27 27.98
CA PRO A 591 -8.81 16.76 26.70
C PRO A 591 -10.19 17.34 26.43
N LEU A 592 -10.33 18.04 25.32
CA LEU A 592 -11.63 18.48 24.83
C LEU A 592 -12.46 17.23 24.51
N ALA A 593 -13.48 16.98 25.31
CA ALA A 593 -14.44 15.93 25.05
C ALA A 593 -15.16 16.24 23.73
N SER A 594 -14.69 15.67 22.63
CA SER A 594 -15.39 15.76 21.36
C SER A 594 -16.48 14.69 21.34
N ASP A 595 -17.67 15.11 21.68
CA ASP A 595 -18.90 14.30 21.54
C ASP A 595 -19.42 14.33 20.10
N GLN A 596 -18.50 14.20 19.14
CA GLN A 596 -18.86 14.13 17.74
C GLN A 596 -18.82 12.67 17.27
N THR A 597 -19.96 12.19 16.87
CA THR A 597 -20.17 10.92 16.16
C THR A 597 -19.21 10.82 14.97
N ARG A 598 -18.04 10.20 15.19
CA ARG A 598 -17.10 9.86 14.13
C ARG A 598 -17.68 8.71 13.32
N LYS A 599 -18.10 8.97 12.08
CA LYS A 599 -18.49 7.91 11.15
C LYS A 599 -17.27 7.04 10.83
N LYS A 600 -17.39 5.73 11.04
CA LYS A 600 -16.38 4.76 10.59
C LYS A 600 -16.25 4.82 9.07
N LEU A 601 -15.05 5.02 8.60
CA LEU A 601 -14.69 4.87 7.18
C LEU A 601 -14.43 3.39 6.90
N ASP A 602 -15.39 2.74 6.25
CA ASP A 602 -15.23 1.36 5.78
C ASP A 602 -14.42 1.34 4.48
N TRP A 603 -13.27 0.69 4.52
CA TRP A 603 -12.50 0.33 3.33
C TRP A 603 -13.17 -0.84 2.61
N LYS A 604 -14.32 -0.60 1.98
CA LYS A 604 -14.91 -1.56 1.07
C LYS A 604 -14.40 -1.29 -0.34
N GLY A 605 -13.60 -2.22 -0.85
CA GLY A 605 -13.15 -2.21 -2.25
C GLY A 605 -12.48 -3.52 -2.63
#